data_48e0d77d755bb0269e17ce62d2d75637
#
_entry.id   48e0d77d755bb0269e17ce62d2d75637
#
_cell.length_a   1.000
_cell.length_b   1.000
_cell.length_c   1.000
_cell.angle_alpha   90.00
_cell.angle_beta   90.00
_cell.angle_gamma   90.00
#
_symmetry.space_group_name_H-M   'P 1'
#
loop_
_entity.id
_entity.type
_entity.pdbx_description
1 polymer ?
#
loop_
_entity_poly.entity_id
_entity_poly.type
_entity_poly.pdbx_seq_one_letter_code
_entity_poly.pdbx_strand_id
1 'polypeptide(L)'
;MRACDQKVDAYAISQYKMYLNLIEEEHTELKEAVAADDMTEQLDALIDILVVTIGALHSMGADGEGAWKEVMKTNFAKIDKETGKVRKREDGKVLKPLGWTAPVLAPFLKK
;
A
#
# COMPACT_ATOMS: atom_id res chain seq x y z
N MET A 1 13.97 3.35 -18.29
CA MET A 1 13.81 3.91 -18.28
C MET A 1 14.12 4.03 -18.65
N ARG A 2 14.11 3.94 -18.92
CA ARG A 2 14.36 4.46 -19.27
C ARG A 2 14.89 5.20 -18.76
N ALA A 3 15.54 5.44 -18.47
CA ALA A 3 16.09 6.01 -18.04
C ALA A 3 15.99 6.83 -17.57
N CYS A 4 16.23 7.27 -17.17
CA CYS A 4 16.08 8.07 -16.61
C CYS A 4 15.60 8.95 -16.98
N ASP A 5 15.78 9.19 -17.42
CA ASP A 5 15.11 9.81 -17.94
C ASP A 5 14.14 9.10 -18.30
N GLN A 6 13.66 8.93 -17.80
CA GLN A 6 12.81 8.32 -17.86
C GLN A 6 11.71 8.72 -18.31
N LYS A 7 11.43 8.74 -19.31
CA LYS A 7 10.30 9.00 -19.82
C LYS A 7 9.44 7.87 -19.58
N VAL A 8 8.38 7.96 -18.87
CA VAL A 8 7.32 6.99 -18.76
C VAL A 8 6.54 7.08 -20.06
N ASP A 9 6.53 6.02 -20.85
CA ASP A 9 5.82 6.08 -22.12
C ASP A 9 4.31 6.06 -21.91
N ALA A 10 3.55 6.35 -22.96
CA ALA A 10 2.10 6.49 -22.86
C ALA A 10 1.44 5.18 -22.42
N TYR A 11 1.98 4.04 -22.82
CA TYR A 11 1.42 2.75 -22.44
C TYR A 11 1.52 2.53 -20.92
N ALA A 12 2.67 2.84 -20.33
CA ALA A 12 2.84 2.66 -18.89
C ALA A 12 1.96 3.61 -18.12
N ILE A 13 1.77 4.84 -18.59
CA ILE A 13 0.87 5.78 -17.94
C ILE A 13 -0.57 5.28 -18.00
N SER A 14 -1.00 4.81 -19.17
CA SER A 14 -2.35 4.27 -19.33
C SER A 14 -2.57 3.06 -18.43
N GLN A 15 -1.58 2.19 -18.36
CA GLN A 15 -1.67 0.99 -17.55
C GLN A 15 -1.76 1.35 -16.08
N TYR A 16 -0.97 2.32 -15.63
CA TYR A 16 -1.02 2.76 -14.26
C TYR A 16 -2.40 3.30 -13.91
N LYS A 17 -2.96 4.15 -14.79
CA LYS A 17 -4.30 4.70 -14.54
C LYS A 17 -5.36 3.60 -14.51
N MET A 18 -5.21 2.59 -15.37
CA MET A 18 -6.13 1.46 -15.35
C MET A 18 -6.11 0.76 -13.99
N TYR A 19 -4.93 0.52 -13.45
CA TYR A 19 -4.84 -0.14 -12.15
C TYR A 19 -5.40 0.72 -11.02
N LEU A 20 -5.24 2.06 -11.11
CA LEU A 20 -5.84 2.93 -10.11
C LEU A 20 -7.37 2.81 -10.15
N ASN A 21 -7.95 2.72 -11.34
CA ASN A 21 -9.40 2.52 -11.46
C ASN A 21 -9.82 1.16 -10.91
N LEU A 22 -9.01 0.13 -11.14
CA LEU A 22 -9.32 -1.20 -10.63
C LEU A 22 -9.27 -1.23 -9.10
N ILE A 23 -8.32 -0.51 -8.50
CA ILE A 23 -8.26 -0.40 -7.05
C ILE A 23 -9.56 0.20 -6.52
N GLU A 24 -10.06 1.23 -7.18
CA GLU A 24 -11.29 1.87 -6.74
C GLU A 24 -12.48 0.92 -6.87
N GLU A 25 -12.55 0.17 -7.98
CA GLU A 25 -13.62 -0.81 -8.17
C GLU A 25 -13.59 -1.88 -7.09
N GLU A 26 -12.39 -2.40 -6.77
CA GLU A 26 -12.28 -3.43 -5.75
C GLU A 26 -12.64 -2.89 -4.38
N HIS A 27 -12.30 -1.63 -4.11
CA HIS A 27 -12.67 -1.01 -2.85
C HIS A 27 -14.19 -0.89 -2.71
N THR A 28 -14.87 -0.56 -3.81
CA THR A 28 -16.34 -0.50 -3.82
C THR A 28 -16.93 -1.87 -3.56
N GLU A 29 -16.37 -2.91 -4.21
CA GLU A 29 -16.85 -4.28 -3.99
C GLU A 29 -16.66 -4.72 -2.55
N LEU A 30 -15.53 -4.32 -1.94
CA LEU A 30 -15.30 -4.62 -0.53
C LEU A 30 -16.38 -3.98 0.34
N LYS A 31 -16.71 -2.73 0.07
CA LYS A 31 -17.75 -2.04 0.86
C LYS A 31 -19.10 -2.73 0.71
N GLU A 32 -19.41 -3.20 -0.49
CA GLU A 32 -20.66 -3.91 -0.72
C GLU A 32 -20.68 -5.24 0.01
N ALA A 33 -19.55 -5.94 0.02
CA ALA A 33 -19.45 -7.21 0.72
C ALA A 33 -19.58 -7.02 2.23
N VAL A 34 -19.04 -5.94 2.76
CA VAL A 34 -19.19 -5.62 4.18
C VAL A 34 -20.65 -5.34 4.50
N ALA A 35 -21.32 -4.54 3.65
CA ALA A 35 -22.73 -4.22 3.86
C ALA A 35 -23.61 -5.47 3.79
N ALA A 36 -23.22 -6.46 2.98
CA ALA A 36 -23.95 -7.70 2.86
C ALA A 36 -23.53 -8.74 3.91
N ASP A 37 -22.56 -8.40 4.74
CA ASP A 37 -22.03 -9.31 5.76
C ASP A 37 -21.55 -10.63 5.13
N ASP A 38 -20.92 -10.53 3.97
CA ASP A 38 -20.45 -11.70 3.22
C ASP A 38 -18.94 -11.81 3.37
N MET A 39 -18.51 -12.68 4.29
CA MET A 39 -17.09 -12.79 4.60
C MET A 39 -16.27 -13.36 3.44
N THR A 40 -16.86 -14.26 2.66
CA THR A 40 -16.17 -14.85 1.51
C THR A 40 -15.88 -13.77 0.48
N GLU A 41 -16.88 -12.94 0.18
CA GLU A 41 -16.68 -11.86 -0.78
C GLU A 41 -15.75 -10.79 -0.25
N GLN A 42 -15.73 -10.57 1.07
CA GLN A 42 -14.78 -9.65 1.65
C GLN A 42 -13.35 -10.15 1.47
N LEU A 43 -13.13 -11.44 1.68
CA LEU A 43 -11.81 -12.03 1.49
C LEU A 43 -11.38 -11.89 0.03
N ASP A 44 -12.27 -12.20 -0.89
CA ASP A 44 -11.98 -12.11 -2.32
C ASP A 44 -11.60 -10.67 -2.69
N ALA A 45 -12.39 -9.71 -2.23
CA ALA A 45 -12.12 -8.30 -2.54
C ALA A 45 -10.78 -7.83 -1.97
N LEU A 46 -10.44 -8.27 -0.75
CA LEU A 46 -9.18 -7.87 -0.15
C LEU A 46 -7.99 -8.42 -0.93
N ILE A 47 -8.08 -9.67 -1.36
CA ILE A 47 -7.01 -10.26 -2.17
C ILE A 47 -6.91 -9.55 -3.52
N ASP A 48 -8.06 -9.25 -4.13
CA ASP A 48 -8.07 -8.54 -5.41
C ASP A 48 -7.44 -7.15 -5.28
N ILE A 49 -7.68 -6.46 -4.16
CA ILE A 49 -7.04 -5.17 -3.90
C ILE A 49 -5.52 -5.32 -3.89
N LEU A 50 -5.01 -6.37 -3.27
CA LEU A 50 -3.57 -6.62 -3.26
C LEU A 50 -3.04 -6.85 -4.68
N VAL A 51 -3.75 -7.64 -5.47
CA VAL A 51 -3.32 -7.97 -6.83
C VAL A 51 -3.24 -6.71 -7.68
N VAL A 52 -4.29 -5.90 -7.68
CA VAL A 52 -4.28 -4.70 -8.53
C VAL A 52 -3.32 -3.64 -8.01
N THR A 53 -3.08 -3.61 -6.70
CA THR A 53 -2.09 -2.70 -6.13
C THR A 53 -0.68 -3.07 -6.59
N ILE A 54 -0.38 -4.35 -6.64
CA ILE A 54 0.90 -4.82 -7.16
C ILE A 54 1.04 -4.42 -8.64
N GLY A 55 -0.05 -4.55 -9.41
CA GLY A 55 -0.04 -4.10 -10.79
C GLY A 55 0.27 -2.62 -10.92
N ALA A 56 -0.31 -1.80 -10.05
CA ALA A 56 -0.04 -0.37 -10.05
C ALA A 56 1.43 -0.09 -9.74
N LEU A 57 1.99 -0.80 -8.76
CA LEU A 57 3.40 -0.61 -8.40
C LEU A 57 4.32 -0.95 -9.57
N HIS A 58 4.03 -2.03 -10.29
CA HIS A 58 4.80 -2.37 -11.48
C HIS A 58 4.69 -1.29 -12.55
N SER A 59 3.47 -0.78 -12.74
CA SER A 59 3.24 0.20 -13.79
C SER A 59 3.96 1.51 -13.54
N MET A 60 4.15 1.87 -12.28
CA MET A 60 4.88 3.11 -11.98
C MET A 60 6.40 2.90 -11.95
N GLY A 61 6.86 1.68 -12.14
CA GLY A 61 8.29 1.41 -12.21
C GLY A 61 9.02 1.47 -10.89
N ALA A 62 8.28 1.35 -9.79
CA ALA A 62 8.88 1.45 -8.47
C ALA A 62 9.48 0.13 -8.02
N ASP A 63 10.44 0.23 -7.08
CA ASP A 63 10.93 -0.92 -6.37
C ASP A 63 9.95 -1.20 -5.23
N GLY A 64 8.88 -1.95 -5.55
CA GLY A 64 7.83 -2.22 -4.58
C GLY A 64 8.31 -3.04 -3.40
N GLU A 65 9.21 -3.98 -3.64
CA GLU A 65 9.72 -4.82 -2.55
C GLU A 65 10.54 -4.00 -1.56
N GLY A 66 11.42 -3.12 -2.08
CA GLY A 66 12.21 -2.27 -1.20
C GLY A 66 11.35 -1.30 -0.41
N ALA A 67 10.36 -0.71 -1.08
CA ALA A 67 9.43 0.20 -0.41
C ALA A 67 8.64 -0.53 0.67
N TRP A 68 8.18 -1.75 0.38
CA TRP A 68 7.47 -2.56 1.35
C TRP A 68 8.30 -2.78 2.61
N LYS A 69 9.57 -3.15 2.42
CA LYS A 69 10.45 -3.39 3.56
C LYS A 69 10.66 -2.12 4.39
N GLU A 70 10.77 -0.99 3.72
CA GLU A 70 10.94 0.28 4.43
C GLU A 70 9.70 0.63 5.26
N VAL A 71 8.51 0.46 4.67
CA VAL A 71 7.26 0.73 5.40
C VAL A 71 7.12 -0.22 6.58
N MET A 72 7.44 -1.50 6.37
CA MET A 72 7.35 -2.48 7.46
C MET A 72 8.31 -2.12 8.59
N LYS A 73 9.50 -1.67 8.25
CA LYS A 73 10.47 -1.26 9.26
C LYS A 73 9.93 -0.14 10.13
N THR A 74 9.33 0.88 9.51
CA THR A 74 8.78 1.99 10.28
C THR A 74 7.54 1.59 11.06
N ASN A 75 6.75 0.64 10.55
CA ASN A 75 5.60 0.14 11.28
C ASN A 75 6.02 -0.67 12.50
N PHE A 76 7.05 -1.51 12.37
CA PHE A 76 7.57 -2.23 13.54
C PHE A 76 8.14 -1.28 14.57
N ALA A 77 8.67 -0.13 14.13
CA ALA A 77 9.20 0.87 15.06
C ALA A 77 8.13 1.53 15.90
N LYS A 78 6.84 1.31 15.59
CA LYS A 78 5.74 1.81 16.41
C LYS A 78 5.47 0.94 17.63
N ILE A 79 6.11 -0.22 17.71
CA ILE A 79 5.93 -1.11 18.85
C ILE A 79 6.66 -0.54 20.05
N ASP A 80 5.95 -0.45 21.19
CA ASP A 80 6.52 0.04 22.43
C ASP A 80 7.50 -0.99 22.95
N LYS A 81 8.75 -0.59 23.15
CA LYS A 81 9.80 -1.53 23.56
C LYS A 81 9.58 -2.09 24.96
N GLU A 82 8.90 -1.32 25.83
CA GLU A 82 8.68 -1.78 27.19
C GLU A 82 7.58 -2.81 27.29
N THR A 83 6.50 -2.62 26.52
CA THR A 83 5.36 -3.53 26.60
C THR A 83 5.37 -4.56 25.49
N GLY A 84 6.15 -4.37 24.43
CA GLY A 84 6.14 -5.24 23.27
C GLY A 84 4.90 -5.08 22.40
N LYS A 85 4.11 -4.05 22.63
CA LYS A 85 2.86 -3.83 21.91
C LYS A 85 2.81 -2.41 21.38
N VAL A 86 1.99 -2.19 20.34
CA VAL A 86 1.73 -0.84 19.87
C VAL A 86 0.79 -0.15 20.85
N ARG A 87 0.97 1.16 21.01
CA ARG A 87 0.02 1.96 21.79
C ARG A 87 -1.05 2.48 20.85
N LYS A 88 -2.29 2.52 21.32
CA LYS A 88 -3.42 2.93 20.50
C LYS A 88 -4.21 4.02 21.18
N ARG A 89 -4.81 4.89 20.38
CA ARG A 89 -5.78 5.86 20.87
C ARG A 89 -7.09 5.14 21.14
N GLU A 90 -8.03 5.85 21.73
CA GLU A 90 -9.33 5.27 22.04
C GLU A 90 -10.04 4.75 20.81
N ASP A 91 -9.82 5.38 19.65
CA ASP A 91 -10.47 4.97 18.41
C ASP A 91 -9.74 3.81 17.72
N GLY A 92 -8.71 3.27 18.36
CA GLY A 92 -7.97 2.13 17.80
C GLY A 92 -6.79 2.49 16.94
N LYS A 93 -6.57 3.78 16.69
CA LYS A 93 -5.45 4.20 15.85
C LYS A 93 -4.13 4.02 16.59
N VAL A 94 -3.14 3.44 15.90
CA VAL A 94 -1.81 3.22 16.48
C VAL A 94 -1.11 4.56 16.71
N LEU A 95 -0.57 4.73 17.91
CA LEU A 95 0.19 5.92 18.27
C LEU A 95 1.65 5.73 17.91
N LYS A 96 2.27 6.81 17.44
CA LYS A 96 3.67 6.78 17.06
C LYS A 96 4.51 7.09 18.30
N PRO A 97 5.56 6.30 18.56
CA PRO A 97 6.43 6.60 19.69
C PRO A 97 7.23 7.88 19.46
N LEU A 98 7.70 8.45 20.54
CA LEU A 98 8.54 9.65 20.46
C LEU A 98 9.78 9.31 19.63
N GLY A 99 10.11 10.20 18.71
CA GLY A 99 11.28 9.99 17.87
C GLY A 99 11.02 9.11 16.65
N TRP A 100 9.78 8.62 16.49
CA TRP A 100 9.45 7.82 15.31
C TRP A 100 9.56 8.68 14.04
N THR A 101 10.12 8.10 12.99
CA THR A 101 10.25 8.80 11.72
C THR A 101 9.45 8.05 10.65
N ALA A 102 8.86 8.80 9.73
CA ALA A 102 8.11 8.22 8.63
C ALA A 102 9.04 7.51 7.65
N PRO A 103 8.51 6.56 6.86
CA PRO A 103 9.33 5.90 5.86
C PRO A 103 9.78 6.90 4.78
N VAL A 104 10.99 6.71 4.28
CA VAL A 104 11.51 7.51 3.20
C VAL A 104 11.41 6.66 1.94
N LEU A 105 10.47 7.02 1.06
CA LEU A 105 10.13 6.17 -0.08
C LEU A 105 10.66 6.68 -1.42
N ALA A 106 11.10 7.93 -1.49
CA ALA A 106 11.58 8.48 -2.76
C ALA A 106 12.66 7.63 -3.44
N PRO A 107 13.62 7.03 -2.72
CA PRO A 107 14.64 6.21 -3.37
C PRO A 107 14.08 5.00 -4.10
N PHE A 108 12.88 4.55 -3.74
CA PHE A 108 12.29 3.34 -4.32
C PHE A 108 11.45 3.62 -5.55
N LEU A 109 11.33 4.88 -5.96
CA LEU A 109 10.62 5.24 -7.17
C LEU A 109 11.39 4.83 -8.43
N LYS A 110 12.68 4.58 -8.29
CA LYS A 110 13.49 4.09 -9.39
C LYS A 110 14.00 2.71 -9.06
N LYS A 111 13.85 1.80 -9.99
CA LYS A 111 14.38 0.45 -9.81
C LYS A 111 15.82 0.36 -10.25
#